data_4ae5f3413e1801a28d83dc3727210616
#
_entry.id   4ae5f3413e1801a28d83dc3727210616
#
_cell.length_a   1.000
_cell.length_b   1.000
_cell.length_c   1.000
_cell.angle_alpha   90.00
_cell.angle_beta   90.00
_cell.angle_gamma   90.00
#
_symmetry.space_group_name_H-M   'P 1'
#
loop_
_entity.id
_entity.type
_entity.pdbx_description
1 polymer ?
#
loop_
_entity_poly.entity_id
_entity_poly.type
_entity_poly.pdbx_seq_one_letter_code
_entity_poly.pdbx_strand_id
1 'polypeptide(L)'
;NGGLGVFNAEGLWSRWENAEEKIAEVRKAALESGDVVTPVTLLQELSREPIKKELLTAAVKKIHDSGVVTAVRVSPQHARELGPLLVEAGIDILFVQGTMVSAQYVWEGEELPLDIKELVRGTDIPVVVGGCVNYHTAMHLMRTGAAGIVVGYGATEGITTTGEVLGINVAMATAIADAAAARRDYMEESGGRYVHVIANGDLNSSGDIAKAIACGADAVMAGPLLAQAQEAAGKGVYWPIVAGHPANPRGAVVPVMTEYEADDEDYDGPTLEVILHGPSSEPFGTCDLAGGLRRSMAKCGYTSLKAFQRVELTVH
;
A
#
# COMPACT_ATOMS: atom_id res chain seq x y z
N ASN A 1 10.91 13.29 -5.17
CA ASN A 1 11.49 11.98 -5.57
C ASN A 1 10.69 11.30 -6.71
N GLY A 2 9.62 11.92 -7.23
CA GLY A 2 8.86 11.42 -8.39
C GLY A 2 7.86 10.29 -8.12
N GLY A 3 7.63 9.92 -6.87
CA GLY A 3 6.60 8.97 -6.45
C GLY A 3 5.35 9.65 -5.91
N LEU A 4 4.28 8.86 -5.71
CA LEU A 4 3.06 9.28 -5.04
C LEU A 4 3.09 8.79 -3.58
N GLY A 5 3.13 9.73 -2.62
CA GLY A 5 2.95 9.40 -1.20
C GLY A 5 1.49 9.16 -0.87
N VAL A 6 1.16 8.04 -0.25
CA VAL A 6 -0.21 7.74 0.22
C VAL A 6 -0.22 7.76 1.75
N PHE A 7 -0.83 8.81 2.31
CA PHE A 7 -0.92 8.98 3.75
C PHE A 7 -1.99 8.04 4.35
N ASN A 8 -1.66 7.36 5.45
CA ASN A 8 -2.62 6.51 6.15
C ASN A 8 -3.41 7.35 7.17
N ALA A 9 -4.69 7.59 6.92
CA ALA A 9 -5.58 8.34 7.81
C ALA A 9 -5.78 7.70 9.20
N GLU A 10 -5.47 6.42 9.34
CA GLU A 10 -5.74 5.64 10.57
C GLU A 10 -4.47 5.34 11.38
N GLY A 11 -3.34 5.97 11.02
CA GLY A 11 -2.06 5.81 11.71
C GLY A 11 -2.01 6.47 13.10
N LEU A 12 -0.88 6.30 13.80
CA LEU A 12 -0.69 6.89 15.12
C LEU A 12 -0.72 8.42 15.10
N TRP A 13 -0.25 9.03 14.01
CA TRP A 13 -0.30 10.50 13.80
C TRP A 13 -1.70 11.10 13.71
N SER A 14 -2.73 10.30 13.50
CA SER A 14 -4.12 10.74 13.57
C SER A 14 -4.75 10.53 14.94
N ARG A 15 -3.99 9.98 15.89
CA ARG A 15 -4.45 9.61 17.23
C ARG A 15 -3.70 10.34 18.35
N TRP A 16 -2.41 10.58 18.16
CA TRP A 16 -1.50 11.10 19.16
C TRP A 16 -0.83 12.39 18.68
N GLU A 17 -0.80 13.43 19.52
CA GLU A 17 -0.06 14.65 19.23
C GLU A 17 1.45 14.41 19.18
N ASN A 18 1.95 13.50 20.02
CA ASN A 18 3.34 13.06 20.07
C ASN A 18 3.52 11.71 19.31
N ALA A 19 2.95 11.59 18.12
CA ALA A 19 2.98 10.35 17.34
C ALA A 19 4.40 9.84 17.03
N GLU A 20 5.37 10.74 16.83
CA GLU A 20 6.77 10.37 16.58
C GLU A 20 7.37 9.61 17.76
N GLU A 21 7.10 10.06 19.01
CA GLU A 21 7.53 9.34 20.22
C GLU A 21 6.87 7.96 20.31
N LYS A 22 5.56 7.88 19.99
CA LYS A 22 4.83 6.60 19.99
C LYS A 22 5.33 5.61 18.95
N ILE A 23 5.71 6.10 17.79
CA ILE A 23 6.34 5.28 16.74
C ILE A 23 7.73 4.79 17.20
N ALA A 24 8.52 5.66 17.84
CA ALA A 24 9.81 5.30 18.40
C ALA A 24 9.68 4.24 19.50
N GLU A 25 8.66 4.31 20.38
CA GLU A 25 8.36 3.26 21.36
C GLU A 25 8.10 1.90 20.69
N VAL A 26 7.29 1.85 19.63
CA VAL A 26 7.00 0.61 18.88
C VAL A 26 8.28 0.09 18.20
N ARG A 27 9.06 0.98 17.57
CA ARG A 27 10.34 0.62 16.96
C ARG A 27 11.29 0.02 17.98
N LYS A 28 11.47 0.67 19.13
CA LYS A 28 12.32 0.18 20.22
C LYS A 28 11.88 -1.20 20.68
N ALA A 29 10.58 -1.41 20.91
CA ALA A 29 10.04 -2.72 21.27
C ALA A 29 10.37 -3.79 20.22
N ALA A 30 10.29 -3.46 18.91
CA ALA A 30 10.60 -4.40 17.83
C ALA A 30 12.08 -4.81 17.78
N LEU A 31 12.99 -3.92 18.17
CA LEU A 31 14.43 -4.16 18.12
C LEU A 31 14.98 -4.82 19.38
N GLU A 32 14.41 -4.52 20.56
CA GLU A 32 14.97 -4.91 21.86
C GLU A 32 14.25 -6.08 22.55
N SER A 33 12.96 -6.32 22.27
CA SER A 33 12.18 -7.31 23.02
C SER A 33 12.62 -8.76 22.80
N GLY A 34 13.22 -9.05 21.64
CA GLY A 34 13.59 -10.41 21.24
C GLY A 34 12.40 -11.32 20.92
N ASP A 35 11.18 -10.79 20.84
CA ASP A 35 9.95 -11.50 20.49
C ASP A 35 9.08 -10.68 19.52
N VAL A 36 8.13 -11.34 18.89
CA VAL A 36 7.21 -10.71 17.91
C VAL A 36 5.90 -10.21 18.54
N VAL A 37 5.62 -10.57 19.78
CA VAL A 37 4.35 -10.27 20.47
C VAL A 37 4.37 -8.89 21.11
N THR A 38 5.47 -8.56 21.79
CA THR A 38 5.61 -7.29 22.52
C THR A 38 5.38 -6.08 21.63
N PRO A 39 6.07 -5.90 20.48
CA PRO A 39 5.90 -4.71 19.66
C PRO A 39 4.50 -4.63 19.01
N VAL A 40 3.92 -5.76 18.62
CA VAL A 40 2.57 -5.76 18.04
C VAL A 40 1.51 -5.46 19.09
N THR A 41 1.66 -5.95 20.32
CA THR A 41 0.75 -5.65 21.43
C THR A 41 0.78 -4.16 21.76
N LEU A 42 1.97 -3.57 21.85
CA LEU A 42 2.12 -2.12 22.06
C LEU A 42 1.46 -1.31 20.93
N LEU A 43 1.70 -1.68 19.67
CA LEU A 43 1.07 -1.01 18.52
C LEU A 43 -0.46 -1.07 18.60
N GLN A 44 -1.02 -2.21 18.99
CA GLN A 44 -2.47 -2.40 19.14
C GLN A 44 -3.05 -1.56 20.29
N GLU A 45 -2.34 -1.49 21.42
CA GLU A 45 -2.73 -0.64 22.55
C GLU A 45 -2.76 0.84 22.16
N LEU A 46 -1.72 1.32 21.51
CA LEU A 46 -1.63 2.70 21.01
C LEU A 46 -2.71 2.99 19.95
N SER A 47 -3.08 2.01 19.15
CA SER A 47 -4.10 2.15 18.10
C SER A 47 -5.54 2.11 18.62
N ARG A 48 -5.78 1.82 19.90
CA ARG A 48 -7.09 1.92 20.55
C ARG A 48 -7.52 3.37 20.81
N GLU A 49 -6.56 4.31 20.86
CA GLU A 49 -6.90 5.74 20.93
C GLU A 49 -7.74 6.12 19.71
N PRO A 50 -8.87 6.82 19.89
CA PRO A 50 -9.71 7.24 18.79
C PRO A 50 -8.98 8.13 17.78
N ILE A 51 -9.40 8.09 16.53
CA ILE A 51 -8.92 9.03 15.50
C ILE A 51 -9.43 10.42 15.85
N LYS A 52 -8.52 11.37 16.02
CA LYS A 52 -8.81 12.78 16.29
C LYS A 52 -8.90 13.53 14.95
N LYS A 53 -10.09 13.99 14.62
CA LYS A 53 -10.36 14.66 13.33
C LYS A 53 -9.47 15.88 13.13
N GLU A 54 -9.16 16.59 14.20
CA GLU A 54 -8.29 17.76 14.19
C GLU A 54 -6.85 17.41 13.80
N LEU A 55 -6.30 16.31 14.33
CA LEU A 55 -4.96 15.85 13.98
C LEU A 55 -4.92 15.34 12.53
N LEU A 56 -5.95 14.61 12.13
CA LEU A 56 -6.06 14.09 10.76
C LEU A 56 -6.13 15.22 9.74
N THR A 57 -7.02 16.20 9.94
CA THR A 57 -7.17 17.33 9.02
C THR A 57 -5.93 18.23 9.01
N ALA A 58 -5.27 18.42 10.15
CA ALA A 58 -4.00 19.17 10.23
C ALA A 58 -2.88 18.47 9.44
N ALA A 59 -2.78 17.14 9.55
CA ALA A 59 -1.79 16.36 8.78
C ALA A 59 -2.07 16.43 7.27
N VAL A 60 -3.31 16.25 6.84
CA VAL A 60 -3.72 16.37 5.43
C VAL A 60 -3.41 17.76 4.90
N LYS A 61 -3.78 18.81 5.65
CA LYS A 61 -3.50 20.19 5.27
C LYS A 61 -2.00 20.45 5.11
N LYS A 62 -1.17 19.95 6.02
CA LYS A 62 0.29 20.08 5.94
C LYS A 62 0.84 19.48 4.62
N ILE A 63 0.31 18.33 4.20
CA ILE A 63 0.69 17.69 2.94
C ILE A 63 0.20 18.54 1.75
N HIS A 64 -1.06 18.95 1.75
CA HIS A 64 -1.65 19.77 0.70
C HIS A 64 -0.89 21.10 0.50
N ASP A 65 -0.61 21.81 1.59
CA ASP A 65 0.09 23.10 1.59
C ASP A 65 1.55 22.99 1.09
N SER A 66 2.13 21.78 1.08
CA SER A 66 3.46 21.54 0.49
C SER A 66 3.45 21.49 -1.05
N GLY A 67 2.28 21.53 -1.67
CA GLY A 67 2.11 21.56 -3.13
C GLY A 67 2.31 20.21 -3.83
N VAL A 68 2.35 19.09 -3.08
CA VAL A 68 2.37 17.74 -3.66
C VAL A 68 0.95 17.18 -3.76
N VAL A 69 0.77 16.19 -4.65
CA VAL A 69 -0.50 15.47 -4.74
C VAL A 69 -0.81 14.81 -3.40
N THR A 70 -1.95 15.15 -2.83
CA THR A 70 -2.39 14.68 -1.51
C THR A 70 -3.25 13.43 -1.64
N ALA A 71 -2.63 12.27 -1.58
CA ALA A 71 -3.33 11.00 -1.59
C ALA A 71 -3.46 10.44 -0.18
N VAL A 72 -4.66 10.00 0.19
CA VAL A 72 -4.96 9.49 1.53
C VAL A 72 -5.65 8.15 1.46
N ARG A 73 -5.24 7.24 2.33
CA ARG A 73 -5.81 5.89 2.46
C ARG A 73 -6.66 5.77 3.71
N VAL A 74 -7.84 5.15 3.56
CA VAL A 74 -8.73 4.71 4.64
C VAL A 74 -9.07 3.23 4.48
N SER A 75 -9.48 2.58 5.57
CA SER A 75 -10.09 1.25 5.50
C SER A 75 -11.56 1.35 5.03
N PRO A 76 -12.13 0.26 4.50
CA PRO A 76 -13.56 0.22 4.17
C PRO A 76 -14.47 0.54 5.37
N GLN A 77 -14.03 0.18 6.59
CA GLN A 77 -14.76 0.42 7.83
C GLN A 77 -14.92 1.92 8.15
N HIS A 78 -13.90 2.71 7.86
CA HIS A 78 -13.90 4.15 8.16
C HIS A 78 -14.18 5.02 6.92
N ALA A 79 -14.28 4.45 5.72
CA ALA A 79 -14.43 5.22 4.48
C ALA A 79 -15.69 6.08 4.46
N ARG A 80 -16.81 5.59 5.03
CA ARG A 80 -18.07 6.34 5.09
C ARG A 80 -17.99 7.55 6.01
N GLU A 81 -17.28 7.41 7.14
CA GLU A 81 -17.12 8.50 8.11
C GLU A 81 -16.02 9.48 7.71
N LEU A 82 -14.84 8.96 7.37
CA LEU A 82 -13.66 9.80 7.12
C LEU A 82 -13.59 10.35 5.69
N GLY A 83 -14.20 9.66 4.70
CA GLY A 83 -14.14 10.07 3.30
C GLY A 83 -14.58 11.52 3.06
N PRO A 84 -15.79 11.93 3.48
CA PRO A 84 -16.25 13.31 3.33
C PRO A 84 -15.34 14.33 4.03
N LEU A 85 -14.86 14.02 5.24
CA LEU A 85 -13.94 14.87 6.00
C LEU A 85 -12.62 15.10 5.25
N LEU A 86 -12.09 14.03 4.64
CA LEU A 86 -10.84 14.10 3.89
C LEU A 86 -10.99 14.89 2.59
N VAL A 87 -12.12 14.72 1.89
CA VAL A 87 -12.44 15.53 0.69
C VAL A 87 -12.54 17.01 1.06
N GLU A 88 -13.24 17.35 2.15
CA GLU A 88 -13.33 18.73 2.66
C GLU A 88 -11.95 19.27 3.07
N ALA A 89 -11.06 18.42 3.61
CA ALA A 89 -9.69 18.79 3.94
C ALA A 89 -8.78 19.02 2.71
N GLY A 90 -9.25 18.73 1.49
CA GLY A 90 -8.56 19.03 0.24
C GLY A 90 -7.65 17.93 -0.28
N ILE A 91 -8.01 16.66 -0.09
CA ILE A 91 -7.26 15.57 -0.73
C ILE A 91 -7.53 15.50 -2.23
N ASP A 92 -6.53 15.05 -3.01
CA ASP A 92 -6.64 14.87 -4.46
C ASP A 92 -7.05 13.45 -4.84
N ILE A 93 -6.69 12.44 -4.04
CA ILE A 93 -6.98 11.03 -4.32
C ILE A 93 -7.36 10.31 -3.02
N LEU A 94 -8.47 9.58 -3.05
CA LEU A 94 -8.90 8.71 -1.95
C LEU A 94 -8.60 7.24 -2.26
N PHE A 95 -7.84 6.57 -1.38
CA PHE A 95 -7.65 5.12 -1.41
C PHE A 95 -8.56 4.46 -0.37
N VAL A 96 -9.42 3.54 -0.81
CA VAL A 96 -10.19 2.66 0.07
C VAL A 96 -9.59 1.27 -0.03
N GLN A 97 -8.82 0.89 0.99
CA GLN A 97 -8.00 -0.31 0.94
C GLN A 97 -8.31 -1.27 2.09
N GLY A 98 -8.74 -2.47 1.72
CA GLY A 98 -8.99 -3.61 2.60
C GLY A 98 -8.68 -4.92 1.89
N THR A 99 -8.98 -6.05 2.53
CA THR A 99 -8.83 -7.37 1.91
C THR A 99 -10.15 -7.75 1.23
N MET A 100 -10.13 -7.95 -0.08
CA MET A 100 -11.30 -8.26 -0.88
C MET A 100 -11.05 -9.50 -1.74
N VAL A 101 -11.50 -10.66 -1.26
CA VAL A 101 -11.25 -11.95 -1.92
C VAL A 101 -12.39 -12.42 -2.82
N SER A 102 -13.56 -11.78 -2.75
CA SER A 102 -14.74 -12.14 -3.55
C SER A 102 -15.44 -10.91 -4.12
N ALA A 103 -15.99 -11.04 -5.32
CA ALA A 103 -16.89 -10.06 -5.91
C ALA A 103 -18.30 -10.16 -5.34
N GLN A 104 -18.64 -11.27 -4.70
CA GLN A 104 -19.94 -11.49 -4.05
C GLN A 104 -19.82 -11.15 -2.58
N TYR A 105 -20.85 -10.50 -2.10
CA TYR A 105 -20.98 -10.14 -0.71
C TYR A 105 -22.27 -10.73 -0.15
N VAL A 106 -22.17 -11.46 0.96
CA VAL A 106 -23.30 -12.03 1.68
C VAL A 106 -23.36 -11.37 3.05
N TRP A 107 -24.47 -10.73 3.38
CA TRP A 107 -24.70 -10.04 4.63
C TRP A 107 -26.05 -10.46 5.25
N GLU A 108 -26.03 -10.74 6.54
CA GLU A 108 -27.20 -11.05 7.36
C GLU A 108 -27.25 -10.07 8.54
N GLY A 109 -27.59 -8.81 8.29
CA GLY A 109 -27.62 -7.80 9.34
C GLY A 109 -28.39 -6.55 8.93
N GLU A 110 -28.65 -5.66 9.90
CA GLU A 110 -29.38 -4.41 9.67
C GLU A 110 -28.51 -3.31 9.10
N GLU A 111 -27.16 -3.38 9.27
CA GLU A 111 -26.23 -2.41 8.71
C GLU A 111 -25.71 -2.86 7.35
N LEU A 112 -25.93 -2.05 6.36
CA LEU A 112 -25.38 -2.27 5.03
C LEU A 112 -23.86 -2.07 5.03
N PRO A 113 -23.11 -2.94 4.34
CA PRO A 113 -21.69 -2.73 4.12
C PRO A 113 -21.44 -1.45 3.33
N LEU A 114 -20.16 -1.05 3.23
CA LEU A 114 -19.78 0.07 2.38
C LEU A 114 -20.14 -0.20 0.91
N ASP A 115 -21.05 0.59 0.36
CA ASP A 115 -21.28 0.62 -1.08
C ASP A 115 -20.20 1.50 -1.75
N ILE A 116 -19.21 0.83 -2.36
CA ILE A 116 -18.12 1.52 -3.06
C ILE A 116 -18.63 2.34 -4.23
N LYS A 117 -19.67 1.88 -4.92
CA LYS A 117 -20.24 2.59 -6.06
C LYS A 117 -20.93 3.88 -5.63
N GLU A 118 -21.62 3.85 -4.51
CA GLU A 118 -22.22 5.03 -3.90
C GLU A 118 -21.12 6.02 -3.46
N LEU A 119 -20.09 5.54 -2.77
CA LEU A 119 -18.95 6.35 -2.35
C LEU A 119 -18.26 7.03 -3.55
N VAL A 120 -17.96 6.28 -4.62
CA VAL A 120 -17.33 6.81 -5.82
C VAL A 120 -18.20 7.86 -6.52
N ARG A 121 -19.53 7.67 -6.54
CA ARG A 121 -20.47 8.65 -7.12
C ARG A 121 -20.65 9.89 -6.27
N GLY A 122 -20.44 9.77 -4.97
CA GLY A 122 -20.61 10.85 -4.00
C GLY A 122 -19.41 11.80 -3.89
N THR A 123 -18.37 11.59 -4.70
CA THR A 123 -17.17 12.44 -4.67
C THR A 123 -16.67 12.78 -6.07
N ASP A 124 -16.12 13.98 -6.23
CA ASP A 124 -15.56 14.48 -7.50
C ASP A 124 -14.07 14.10 -7.68
N ILE A 125 -13.43 13.55 -6.65
CA ILE A 125 -12.02 13.15 -6.72
C ILE A 125 -11.87 11.69 -7.14
N PRO A 126 -10.72 11.29 -7.75
CA PRO A 126 -10.42 9.91 -8.05
C PRO A 126 -10.43 9.02 -6.80
N VAL A 127 -11.14 7.89 -6.87
CA VAL A 127 -11.13 6.87 -5.83
C VAL A 127 -10.42 5.63 -6.34
N VAL A 128 -9.44 5.14 -5.57
CA VAL A 128 -8.72 3.89 -5.82
C VAL A 128 -9.18 2.88 -4.79
N VAL A 129 -9.54 1.67 -5.22
CA VAL A 129 -10.13 0.65 -4.34
C VAL A 129 -9.39 -0.66 -4.41
N GLY A 130 -9.36 -1.41 -3.31
CA GLY A 130 -8.75 -2.75 -3.26
C GLY A 130 -8.47 -3.19 -1.83
N GLY A 131 -7.73 -4.30 -1.58
CA GLY A 131 -7.03 -5.15 -2.54
C GLY A 131 -7.87 -6.31 -3.09
N CYS A 132 -7.54 -6.69 -4.28
CA CYS A 132 -8.12 -7.85 -4.95
C CYS A 132 -7.01 -8.75 -5.54
N VAL A 133 -7.32 -10.00 -5.87
CA VAL A 133 -6.32 -10.96 -6.39
C VAL A 133 -6.82 -11.81 -7.56
N ASN A 134 -7.99 -11.51 -8.12
CA ASN A 134 -8.53 -12.29 -9.24
C ASN A 134 -9.34 -11.42 -10.21
N TYR A 135 -9.56 -11.94 -11.39
CA TYR A 135 -10.28 -11.29 -12.48
C TYR A 135 -11.69 -10.80 -12.07
N HIS A 136 -12.50 -11.66 -11.42
CA HIS A 136 -13.89 -11.33 -11.11
C HIS A 136 -14.00 -10.18 -10.11
N THR A 137 -13.19 -10.20 -9.05
CA THR A 137 -13.16 -9.12 -8.06
C THR A 137 -12.64 -7.84 -8.68
N ALA A 138 -11.57 -7.91 -9.50
CA ALA A 138 -11.04 -6.75 -10.22
C ALA A 138 -12.11 -6.11 -11.12
N MET A 139 -12.81 -6.92 -11.94
CA MET A 139 -13.90 -6.45 -12.79
C MET A 139 -15.03 -5.81 -11.99
N HIS A 140 -15.43 -6.43 -10.86
CA HIS A 140 -16.44 -5.86 -9.98
C HIS A 140 -16.04 -4.48 -9.47
N LEU A 141 -14.81 -4.34 -9.00
CA LEU A 141 -14.29 -3.04 -8.52
C LEU A 141 -14.24 -1.98 -9.63
N MET A 142 -13.80 -2.34 -10.85
CA MET A 142 -13.79 -1.42 -11.98
C MET A 142 -15.19 -0.91 -12.33
N ARG A 143 -16.20 -1.79 -12.26
CA ARG A 143 -17.62 -1.45 -12.51
C ARG A 143 -18.23 -0.53 -11.44
N THR A 144 -17.61 -0.35 -10.28
CA THR A 144 -18.03 0.65 -9.30
C THR A 144 -17.78 2.08 -9.79
N GLY A 145 -16.90 2.26 -10.76
CA GLY A 145 -16.48 3.56 -11.26
C GLY A 145 -15.14 4.02 -10.68
N ALA A 146 -14.41 3.16 -9.98
CA ALA A 146 -13.09 3.49 -9.45
C ALA A 146 -12.12 3.95 -10.55
N ALA A 147 -11.22 4.86 -10.21
CA ALA A 147 -10.15 5.35 -11.08
C ALA A 147 -8.95 4.38 -11.13
N GLY A 148 -8.78 3.58 -10.09
CA GLY A 148 -7.76 2.55 -9.99
C GLY A 148 -8.16 1.42 -9.05
N ILE A 149 -7.50 0.29 -9.20
CA ILE A 149 -7.62 -0.86 -8.28
C ILE A 149 -6.26 -1.25 -7.73
N VAL A 150 -6.25 -1.64 -6.45
CA VAL A 150 -5.08 -2.22 -5.79
C VAL A 150 -5.16 -3.74 -5.89
N VAL A 151 -4.11 -4.35 -6.44
CA VAL A 151 -3.99 -5.81 -6.61
C VAL A 151 -3.00 -6.36 -5.59
N GLY A 152 -3.46 -7.29 -4.77
CA GLY A 152 -2.73 -7.79 -3.61
C GLY A 152 -3.17 -7.16 -2.30
N TYR A 153 -2.61 -7.67 -1.21
CA TYR A 153 -2.98 -7.30 0.16
C TYR A 153 -1.83 -6.66 0.95
N GLY A 154 -0.73 -6.34 0.31
CA GLY A 154 0.50 -5.88 0.93
C GLY A 154 1.58 -6.96 0.96
N ALA A 155 2.71 -6.65 1.57
CA ALA A 155 3.79 -7.61 1.74
C ALA A 155 3.34 -8.78 2.61
N THR A 156 3.70 -10.01 2.21
CA THR A 156 3.38 -11.24 2.94
C THR A 156 4.05 -11.23 4.32
N GLU A 157 5.23 -10.64 4.41
CA GLU A 157 5.93 -10.43 5.67
C GLU A 157 5.10 -9.54 6.61
N GLY A 158 4.84 -10.06 7.78
CA GLY A 158 4.06 -9.36 8.80
C GLY A 158 2.53 -9.41 8.65
N ILE A 159 1.96 -10.06 7.64
CA ILE A 159 0.51 -10.26 7.51
C ILE A 159 0.13 -11.68 7.93
N THR A 160 -0.83 -11.80 8.85
CA THR A 160 -1.30 -13.09 9.40
C THR A 160 -2.60 -13.59 8.78
N THR A 161 -2.99 -13.10 7.62
CA THR A 161 -4.26 -13.45 6.96
C THR A 161 -4.09 -13.86 5.51
N THR A 162 -2.97 -14.50 5.21
CA THR A 162 -2.61 -14.97 3.87
C THR A 162 -2.67 -16.49 3.74
N GLY A 163 -1.91 -17.06 2.80
CA GLY A 163 -1.96 -18.45 2.46
C GLY A 163 -1.74 -19.42 3.60
N GLU A 164 -0.81 -19.11 4.50
CA GLU A 164 -0.44 -19.99 5.62
C GLU A 164 -1.57 -20.09 6.67
N VAL A 165 -2.30 -19.01 6.89
CA VAL A 165 -3.34 -18.96 7.94
C VAL A 165 -4.71 -19.30 7.39
N LEU A 166 -5.08 -18.74 6.22
CA LEU A 166 -6.44 -18.88 5.65
C LEU A 166 -6.51 -19.85 4.48
N GLY A 167 -5.38 -20.33 3.96
CA GLY A 167 -5.33 -21.09 2.72
C GLY A 167 -5.72 -20.28 1.48
N ILE A 168 -5.75 -18.96 1.57
CA ILE A 168 -6.11 -18.05 0.47
C ILE A 168 -4.85 -17.35 0.00
N ASN A 169 -4.30 -17.82 -1.13
CA ASN A 169 -3.13 -17.21 -1.74
C ASN A 169 -3.23 -17.26 -3.27
N VAL A 170 -2.76 -16.20 -3.92
CA VAL A 170 -2.61 -16.12 -5.37
C VAL A 170 -1.25 -15.52 -5.66
N ALA A 171 -0.46 -16.18 -6.51
CA ALA A 171 0.82 -15.63 -6.97
C ALA A 171 0.60 -14.25 -7.59
N MET A 172 1.38 -13.26 -7.18
CA MET A 172 1.18 -11.86 -7.61
C MET A 172 1.25 -11.67 -9.12
N ALA A 173 2.11 -12.41 -9.83
CA ALA A 173 2.15 -12.38 -11.29
C ALA A 173 0.79 -12.76 -11.91
N THR A 174 0.15 -13.81 -11.39
CA THR A 174 -1.19 -14.24 -11.82
C THR A 174 -2.25 -13.20 -11.48
N ALA A 175 -2.26 -12.70 -10.23
CA ALA A 175 -3.23 -11.72 -9.79
C ALA A 175 -3.17 -10.42 -10.61
N ILE A 176 -1.95 -9.95 -10.94
CA ILE A 176 -1.76 -8.74 -11.78
C ILE A 176 -2.20 -9.01 -13.21
N ALA A 177 -1.86 -10.16 -13.79
CA ALA A 177 -2.27 -10.53 -15.15
C ALA A 177 -3.79 -10.66 -15.29
N ASP A 178 -4.47 -11.24 -14.29
CA ASP A 178 -5.93 -11.32 -14.18
C ASP A 178 -6.57 -9.94 -14.10
N ALA A 179 -6.05 -9.06 -13.27
CA ALA A 179 -6.54 -7.69 -13.15
C ALA A 179 -6.31 -6.87 -14.44
N ALA A 180 -5.17 -7.08 -15.11
CA ALA A 180 -4.89 -6.46 -16.40
C ALA A 180 -5.81 -6.99 -17.51
N ALA A 181 -6.20 -8.28 -17.46
CA ALA A 181 -7.22 -8.85 -18.35
C ALA A 181 -8.59 -8.21 -18.06
N ALA A 182 -9.01 -8.17 -16.82
CA ALA A 182 -10.26 -7.49 -16.42
C ALA A 182 -10.30 -6.03 -16.89
N ARG A 183 -9.19 -5.30 -16.80
CA ARG A 183 -9.09 -3.93 -17.32
C ARG A 183 -9.31 -3.84 -18.83
N ARG A 184 -8.77 -4.76 -19.62
CA ARG A 184 -8.99 -4.77 -21.07
C ARG A 184 -10.46 -4.98 -21.41
N ASP A 185 -11.08 -5.97 -20.78
CA ASP A 185 -12.49 -6.28 -21.02
C ASP A 185 -13.41 -5.14 -20.52
N TYR A 186 -13.06 -4.52 -19.38
CA TYR A 186 -13.79 -3.35 -18.88
C TYR A 186 -13.65 -2.13 -19.79
N MET A 187 -12.50 -1.90 -20.40
CA MET A 187 -12.33 -0.84 -21.39
C MET A 187 -13.26 -1.04 -22.60
N GLU A 188 -13.41 -2.27 -23.08
CA GLU A 188 -14.35 -2.60 -24.16
C GLU A 188 -15.80 -2.40 -23.71
N GLU A 189 -16.17 -2.90 -22.52
CA GLU A 189 -17.51 -2.78 -21.94
C GLU A 189 -17.90 -1.30 -21.69
N SER A 190 -16.98 -0.48 -21.24
CA SER A 190 -17.22 0.90 -20.82
C SER A 190 -17.04 1.95 -21.91
N GLY A 191 -16.70 1.55 -23.14
CA GLY A 191 -16.41 2.48 -24.22
C GLY A 191 -15.10 3.23 -24.08
N GLY A 192 -14.08 2.63 -23.46
CA GLY A 192 -12.71 3.15 -23.39
C GLY A 192 -12.27 3.69 -22.03
N ARG A 193 -13.05 3.49 -20.97
CA ARG A 193 -12.65 3.93 -19.63
C ARG A 193 -11.46 3.12 -19.12
N TYR A 194 -10.35 3.79 -18.87
CA TYR A 194 -9.15 3.20 -18.31
C TYR A 194 -9.21 3.19 -16.78
N VAL A 195 -8.89 2.03 -16.16
CA VAL A 195 -8.74 1.88 -14.71
C VAL A 195 -7.30 1.45 -14.41
N HIS A 196 -6.63 2.20 -13.56
CA HIS A 196 -5.23 1.91 -13.22
C HIS A 196 -5.12 0.65 -12.35
N VAL A 197 -4.14 -0.20 -12.66
CA VAL A 197 -3.79 -1.41 -11.89
C VAL A 197 -2.55 -1.12 -11.07
N ILE A 198 -2.67 -1.14 -9.75
CA ILE A 198 -1.60 -0.85 -8.79
C ILE A 198 -1.24 -2.15 -8.07
N ALA A 199 -0.06 -2.69 -8.30
CA ALA A 199 0.40 -3.90 -7.62
C ALA A 199 0.83 -3.59 -6.18
N ASN A 200 0.34 -4.37 -5.21
CA ASN A 200 0.64 -4.23 -3.79
C ASN A 200 0.80 -5.60 -3.12
N GLY A 201 1.98 -6.17 -3.25
CA GLY A 201 2.35 -7.44 -2.60
C GLY A 201 3.66 -7.99 -3.14
N ASP A 202 4.45 -8.57 -2.25
CA ASP A 202 5.70 -9.29 -2.54
C ASP A 202 6.69 -8.53 -3.43
N LEU A 203 6.80 -7.23 -3.20
CA LEU A 203 7.72 -6.33 -3.90
C LEU A 203 8.98 -6.13 -3.05
N ASN A 204 9.92 -7.06 -3.15
CA ASN A 204 11.11 -7.11 -2.30
C ASN A 204 12.36 -6.59 -3.02
N SER A 205 12.25 -6.29 -4.32
CA SER A 205 13.38 -5.85 -5.15
C SER A 205 12.92 -5.04 -6.36
N SER A 206 13.86 -4.35 -7.00
CA SER A 206 13.63 -3.71 -8.31
C SER A 206 13.23 -4.72 -9.40
N GLY A 207 13.69 -5.97 -9.29
CA GLY A 207 13.29 -7.07 -10.18
C GLY A 207 11.81 -7.43 -10.01
N ASP A 208 11.28 -7.43 -8.80
CA ASP A 208 9.86 -7.68 -8.56
C ASP A 208 9.00 -6.54 -9.08
N ILE A 209 9.47 -5.29 -8.94
CA ILE A 209 8.82 -4.13 -9.56
C ILE A 209 8.76 -4.30 -11.09
N ALA A 210 9.88 -4.69 -11.72
CA ALA A 210 9.90 -4.91 -13.15
C ALA A 210 8.94 -6.03 -13.58
N LYS A 211 8.89 -7.15 -12.84
CA LYS A 211 7.93 -8.24 -13.07
C LYS A 211 6.48 -7.78 -12.93
N ALA A 212 6.16 -7.00 -11.90
CA ALA A 212 4.82 -6.47 -11.70
C ALA A 212 4.35 -5.59 -12.88
N ILE A 213 5.21 -4.67 -13.35
CA ILE A 213 4.91 -3.85 -14.53
C ILE A 213 4.76 -4.72 -15.79
N ALA A 214 5.65 -5.68 -15.99
CA ALA A 214 5.60 -6.60 -17.12
C ALA A 214 4.32 -7.46 -17.15
N CYS A 215 3.80 -7.84 -15.98
CA CYS A 215 2.51 -8.54 -15.85
C CYS A 215 1.29 -7.63 -16.11
N GLY A 216 1.46 -6.32 -16.25
CA GLY A 216 0.41 -5.39 -16.62
C GLY A 216 0.03 -4.34 -15.57
N ALA A 217 0.75 -4.23 -14.45
CA ALA A 217 0.56 -3.14 -13.51
C ALA A 217 0.98 -1.79 -14.12
N ASP A 218 0.27 -0.73 -13.76
CA ASP A 218 0.62 0.65 -14.15
C ASP A 218 1.52 1.31 -13.11
N ALA A 219 1.41 0.87 -11.86
CA ALA A 219 2.21 1.33 -10.73
C ALA A 219 2.39 0.21 -9.71
N VAL A 220 3.32 0.42 -8.78
CA VAL A 220 3.52 -0.46 -7.63
C VAL A 220 3.40 0.33 -6.33
N MET A 221 2.86 -0.31 -5.29
CA MET A 221 2.79 0.24 -3.94
C MET A 221 3.84 -0.48 -3.09
N ALA A 222 4.94 0.22 -2.82
CA ALA A 222 6.03 -0.30 -2.02
C ALA A 222 5.84 0.10 -0.54
N GLY A 223 6.06 -0.83 0.36
CA GLY A 223 6.00 -0.62 1.81
C GLY A 223 7.33 -0.97 2.47
N PRO A 224 7.67 -2.27 2.65
CA PRO A 224 8.88 -2.69 3.35
C PRO A 224 10.18 -2.10 2.76
N LEU A 225 10.29 -2.04 1.43
CA LEU A 225 11.45 -1.44 0.75
C LEU A 225 11.69 0.01 1.16
N LEU A 226 10.62 0.79 1.38
CA LEU A 226 10.72 2.19 1.76
C LEU A 226 10.83 2.38 3.27
N ALA A 227 10.45 1.37 4.07
CA ALA A 227 10.55 1.44 5.53
C ALA A 227 12.01 1.49 6.03
N GLN A 228 12.96 1.05 5.21
CA GLN A 228 14.40 1.16 5.50
C GLN A 228 14.98 2.57 5.29
N ALA A 229 14.20 3.54 4.78
CA ALA A 229 14.69 4.89 4.57
C ALA A 229 14.94 5.62 5.90
N GLN A 230 15.98 6.47 5.95
CA GLN A 230 16.22 7.36 7.09
C GLN A 230 15.02 8.27 7.38
N GLU A 231 14.30 8.67 6.32
CA GLU A 231 13.11 9.51 6.39
C GLU A 231 11.86 8.75 6.77
N ALA A 232 11.88 7.42 6.79
CA ALA A 232 10.74 6.61 7.21
C ALA A 232 10.48 6.76 8.72
N ALA A 233 9.24 6.92 9.12
CA ALA A 233 8.88 7.08 10.52
C ALA A 233 9.32 5.89 11.41
N GLY A 234 9.27 4.66 10.84
CA GLY A 234 9.70 3.44 11.53
C GLY A 234 11.20 3.17 11.46
N LYS A 235 11.98 3.92 10.67
CA LYS A 235 13.45 3.83 10.56
C LYS A 235 13.94 2.37 10.59
N GLY A 236 13.63 1.61 9.55
CA GLY A 236 14.02 0.20 9.44
C GLY A 236 13.10 -0.80 10.13
N VAL A 237 11.97 -0.35 10.69
CA VAL A 237 10.92 -1.23 11.20
C VAL A 237 9.64 -1.00 10.40
N TYR A 238 9.03 -2.08 9.95
CA TYR A 238 7.81 -2.09 9.17
C TYR A 238 6.68 -2.79 9.90
N TRP A 239 5.47 -2.28 9.74
CA TRP A 239 4.24 -2.99 10.07
C TRP A 239 3.14 -2.68 9.06
N PRO A 240 2.35 -3.70 8.69
CA PRO A 240 1.19 -3.47 7.85
C PRO A 240 0.10 -2.71 8.65
N ILE A 241 -0.71 -1.94 7.94
CA ILE A 241 -1.78 -1.14 8.57
C ILE A 241 -2.71 -2.00 9.43
N VAL A 242 -2.95 -3.23 9.01
CA VAL A 242 -3.83 -4.19 9.72
C VAL A 242 -3.24 -4.69 11.04
N ALA A 243 -1.94 -4.56 11.29
CA ALA A 243 -1.32 -4.95 12.56
C ALA A 243 -1.80 -4.09 13.74
N GLY A 244 -2.06 -2.80 13.50
CA GLY A 244 -2.61 -1.88 14.49
C GLY A 244 -4.13 -1.79 14.51
N HIS A 245 -4.88 -2.66 13.79
CA HIS A 245 -6.34 -2.54 13.73
C HIS A 245 -6.98 -2.83 15.08
N PRO A 246 -7.71 -1.89 15.70
CA PRO A 246 -8.16 -2.00 17.10
C PRO A 246 -9.10 -3.17 17.38
N ALA A 247 -9.97 -3.49 16.42
CA ALA A 247 -10.96 -4.54 16.58
C ALA A 247 -10.52 -5.90 16.02
N ASN A 248 -9.62 -5.91 15.02
CA ASN A 248 -9.20 -7.13 14.34
C ASN A 248 -7.74 -7.01 13.87
N PRO A 249 -6.77 -7.01 14.80
CA PRO A 249 -5.36 -6.91 14.47
C PRO A 249 -4.88 -8.17 13.72
N ARG A 250 -4.12 -7.96 12.63
CA ARG A 250 -3.66 -9.05 11.76
C ARG A 250 -2.31 -8.69 11.17
N GLY A 251 -1.25 -8.99 11.88
CA GLY A 251 0.07 -8.70 11.40
C GLY A 251 1.10 -8.64 12.51
N ALA A 252 2.34 -8.44 12.12
CA ALA A 252 3.47 -8.29 13.01
C ALA A 252 4.17 -6.96 12.76
N VAL A 253 4.97 -6.55 13.71
CA VAL A 253 5.95 -5.45 13.60
C VAL A 253 7.30 -6.12 13.36
N VAL A 254 7.92 -5.87 12.22
CA VAL A 254 9.13 -6.58 11.80
C VAL A 254 10.25 -5.63 11.40
N PRO A 255 11.49 -5.88 11.84
CA PRO A 255 12.65 -5.21 11.26
C PRO A 255 12.80 -5.60 9.78
N VAL A 256 13.06 -4.62 8.92
CA VAL A 256 13.26 -4.85 7.47
C VAL A 256 14.72 -4.63 7.05
N MET A 257 15.61 -4.43 8.01
CA MET A 257 17.02 -4.22 7.80
C MET A 257 17.79 -5.54 7.80
N THR A 258 18.69 -5.69 6.85
CA THR A 258 19.50 -6.90 6.71
C THR A 258 20.87 -6.82 7.36
N GLU A 259 21.45 -5.64 7.59
CA GLU A 259 22.85 -5.50 8.06
C GLU A 259 23.19 -4.24 8.88
N TYR A 260 22.24 -3.36 9.20
CA TYR A 260 22.54 -2.16 9.98
C TYR A 260 22.23 -2.37 11.46
N GLU A 261 23.21 -2.19 12.32
CA GLU A 261 22.99 -2.18 13.77
C GLU A 261 22.09 -1.00 14.12
N ALA A 262 20.96 -1.29 14.73
CA ALA A 262 19.95 -0.30 15.07
C ALA A 262 20.25 0.32 16.44
N ASP A 263 21.34 1.06 16.57
CA ASP A 263 21.49 1.97 17.70
C ASP A 263 20.50 3.13 17.56
N ASP A 264 19.75 3.41 18.62
CA ASP A 264 18.53 4.24 18.62
C ASP A 264 18.77 5.72 18.24
N GLU A 265 19.97 6.24 18.40
CA GLU A 265 20.28 7.66 18.17
C GLU A 265 20.82 7.94 16.76
N ASP A 266 21.43 6.94 16.09
CA ASP A 266 22.09 7.12 14.80
C ASP A 266 21.66 6.05 13.77
N TYR A 267 20.36 5.98 13.43
CA TYR A 267 19.94 5.10 12.34
C TYR A 267 20.60 5.53 11.01
N ASP A 268 21.53 4.70 10.51
CA ASP A 268 22.34 4.94 9.30
C ASP A 268 21.84 4.15 8.09
N GLY A 269 20.53 3.96 7.96
CA GLY A 269 19.91 3.36 6.78
C GLY A 269 20.09 4.24 5.53
N PRO A 270 19.77 3.71 4.34
CA PRO A 270 19.84 4.49 3.11
C PRO A 270 18.81 5.63 3.13
N THR A 271 19.13 6.75 2.44
CA THR A 271 18.12 7.80 2.21
C THR A 271 17.07 7.32 1.21
N LEU A 272 15.88 7.90 1.23
CA LEU A 272 14.85 7.64 0.24
C LEU A 272 15.34 7.87 -1.21
N GLU A 273 16.19 8.86 -1.41
CA GLU A 273 16.82 9.13 -2.71
C GLU A 273 17.69 7.95 -3.18
N VAL A 274 18.50 7.37 -2.30
CA VAL A 274 19.32 6.18 -2.61
C VAL A 274 18.46 4.97 -2.93
N ILE A 275 17.41 4.74 -2.14
CA ILE A 275 16.47 3.63 -2.39
C ILE A 275 15.82 3.76 -3.76
N LEU A 276 15.37 4.95 -4.13
CA LEU A 276 14.64 5.16 -5.38
C LEU A 276 15.55 5.31 -6.60
N HIS A 277 16.68 6.00 -6.47
CA HIS A 277 17.48 6.48 -7.60
C HIS A 277 18.96 6.11 -7.52
N GLY A 278 19.40 5.47 -6.45
CA GLY A 278 20.80 5.06 -6.27
C GLY A 278 21.75 6.18 -5.85
N PRO A 279 23.05 5.90 -5.88
CA PRO A 279 23.66 4.66 -6.37
C PRO A 279 23.40 3.45 -5.46
N SER A 280 23.34 2.23 -6.06
CA SER A 280 23.28 0.99 -5.31
C SER A 280 24.65 0.33 -5.25
N SER A 281 25.08 -0.06 -4.07
CA SER A 281 26.30 -0.85 -3.83
C SER A 281 25.99 -2.32 -3.52
N GLU A 282 24.69 -2.70 -3.45
CA GLU A 282 24.26 -4.02 -3.08
C GLU A 282 23.68 -4.81 -4.28
N PRO A 283 23.78 -6.16 -4.31
CA PRO A 283 23.35 -6.97 -5.43
C PRO A 283 21.88 -7.43 -5.35
N PHE A 284 21.14 -7.10 -4.30
CA PHE A 284 19.80 -7.66 -4.01
C PHE A 284 18.66 -6.88 -4.65
N GLY A 285 18.93 -5.66 -5.17
CA GLY A 285 17.93 -4.83 -5.83
C GLY A 285 16.98 -4.10 -4.86
N THR A 286 17.41 -3.87 -3.63
CA THR A 286 16.66 -3.13 -2.62
C THR A 286 16.88 -1.63 -2.71
N CYS A 287 17.94 -1.20 -3.38
CA CYS A 287 18.23 0.20 -3.73
C CYS A 287 18.24 0.41 -5.24
N ASP A 288 18.20 1.69 -5.68
CA ASP A 288 18.07 2.08 -7.09
C ASP A 288 16.87 1.43 -7.79
N LEU A 289 15.72 1.46 -7.14
CA LEU A 289 14.51 0.78 -7.63
C LEU A 289 14.11 1.27 -9.03
N ALA A 290 14.16 2.57 -9.28
CA ALA A 290 13.86 3.16 -10.58
C ALA A 290 14.92 2.82 -11.63
N GLY A 291 16.20 2.80 -11.27
CA GLY A 291 17.30 2.39 -12.14
C GLY A 291 17.22 0.92 -12.50
N GLY A 292 16.92 0.06 -11.52
CA GLY A 292 16.70 -1.36 -11.75
C GLY A 292 15.57 -1.63 -12.74
N LEU A 293 14.42 -0.96 -12.59
CA LEU A 293 13.31 -1.02 -13.56
C LEU A 293 13.74 -0.55 -14.96
N ARG A 294 14.41 0.61 -15.06
CA ARG A 294 14.92 1.14 -16.34
C ARG A 294 15.88 0.16 -17.02
N ARG A 295 16.77 -0.48 -16.25
CA ARG A 295 17.71 -1.49 -16.77
C ARG A 295 16.99 -2.73 -17.26
N SER A 296 15.97 -3.22 -16.55
CA SER A 296 15.14 -4.34 -16.99
C SER A 296 14.44 -4.02 -18.31
N MET A 297 13.80 -2.87 -18.42
CA MET A 297 13.17 -2.40 -19.66
C MET A 297 14.18 -2.31 -20.81
N ALA A 298 15.33 -1.70 -20.60
CA ALA A 298 16.38 -1.55 -21.62
C ALA A 298 16.93 -2.91 -22.09
N LYS A 299 17.15 -3.85 -21.16
CA LYS A 299 17.62 -5.22 -21.51
C LYS A 299 16.62 -5.98 -22.37
N CYS A 300 15.32 -5.71 -22.16
CA CYS A 300 14.25 -6.29 -22.98
C CYS A 300 13.92 -5.47 -24.24
N GLY A 301 14.63 -4.35 -24.49
CA GLY A 301 14.45 -3.52 -25.68
C GLY A 301 13.28 -2.52 -25.61
N TYR A 302 12.80 -2.18 -24.42
CA TYR A 302 11.66 -1.27 -24.23
C TYR A 302 12.10 0.09 -23.67
N THR A 303 11.45 1.16 -24.14
CA THR A 303 11.72 2.56 -23.74
C THR A 303 10.55 3.19 -22.96
N SER A 304 9.41 2.52 -22.84
CA SER A 304 8.25 3.01 -22.09
C SER A 304 7.60 1.89 -21.27
N LEU A 305 7.03 2.24 -20.13
CA LEU A 305 6.29 1.30 -19.27
C LEU A 305 5.15 0.61 -20.04
N LYS A 306 4.41 1.37 -20.84
CA LYS A 306 3.28 0.85 -21.62
C LYS A 306 3.69 -0.19 -22.66
N ALA A 307 4.86 0.00 -23.27
CA ALA A 307 5.41 -0.99 -24.20
C ALA A 307 5.95 -2.20 -23.44
N PHE A 308 6.59 -1.99 -22.28
CA PHE A 308 7.14 -3.06 -21.44
C PHE A 308 6.07 -3.99 -20.87
N GLN A 309 4.83 -3.52 -20.67
CA GLN A 309 3.67 -4.36 -20.32
C GLN A 309 3.32 -5.42 -21.39
N ARG A 310 4.00 -5.44 -22.53
CA ARG A 310 3.84 -6.43 -23.61
C ARG A 310 5.02 -7.40 -23.74
N VAL A 311 5.98 -7.32 -22.81
CA VAL A 311 7.14 -8.23 -22.82
C VAL A 311 6.67 -9.67 -22.61
N GLU A 312 7.29 -10.59 -23.31
CA GLU A 312 7.05 -12.02 -23.09
C GLU A 312 7.60 -12.45 -21.74
N LEU A 313 6.79 -13.15 -20.97
CA LEU A 313 7.10 -13.63 -19.64
C LEU A 313 6.96 -15.14 -19.57
N THR A 314 7.88 -15.76 -18.84
CA THR A 314 7.74 -17.14 -18.39
C THR A 314 7.49 -17.13 -16.88
N VAL A 315 6.38 -17.74 -16.45
CA VAL A 315 6.04 -17.90 -15.04
C VAL A 315 6.33 -19.35 -14.66
N HIS A 316 7.15 -19.53 -13.61
CA HIS A 316 7.54 -20.84 -13.08
C HIS A 316 6.89 -21.09 -11.72
#